data_b939534e23b0e9f80429e873a9298555
#
_entry.id   b939534e23b0e9f80429e873a9298555
#
_cell.length_a   1.000
_cell.length_b   1.000
_cell.length_c   1.000
_cell.angle_alpha   90.00
_cell.angle_beta   90.00
_cell.angle_gamma   90.00
#
_symmetry.space_group_name_H-M   'P 1'
#
loop_
_entity.id
_entity.type
_entity.pdbx_description
1 polymer ?
#
loop_
_entity_poly.entity_id
_entity_poly.type
_entity_poly.pdbx_seq_one_letter_code
_entity_poly.pdbx_strand_id
1 'polypeptide(L)'
;MIRQTLSILALTAAAAYSQDVKAALQQKIGEIKQSLAQNKAQQMQYAWTETTEIALKGEDKKRTQADCRYGPDGTVQKTPIGTPPPPPERRGLKGKIITKKVDEMKDYMDRVGSLIKRYVPPDPQDLEASFQAGKAMLNPGAGQVMFTDYAKPGDKVTLTFDSATKKIRSFVVATYLDEPKDVVTLNVSFNSLPDGTNFAETTVLNATAKEIQVTKTNSGYHK
;
A
#
# COMPACT_ATOMS: atom_id res chain seq x y z
N MET A 1 8.83 -49.04 31.79
CA MET A 1 9.67 -47.88 31.45
C MET A 1 9.57 -47.51 29.94
N ILE A 2 8.36 -47.37 29.36
CA ILE A 2 8.20 -47.08 27.91
C ILE A 2 7.35 -45.85 27.62
N ARG A 3 6.97 -45.04 28.64
CA ARG A 3 6.07 -43.89 28.44
C ARG A 3 6.74 -42.52 28.40
N GLN A 4 8.05 -42.38 28.62
CA GLN A 4 8.72 -41.08 28.65
C GLN A 4 9.45 -40.68 27.35
N THR A 5 9.68 -41.60 26.43
CA THR A 5 10.44 -41.34 25.19
C THR A 5 9.61 -40.73 24.06
N LEU A 6 8.27 -40.88 24.06
CA LEU A 6 7.42 -40.27 22.99
C LEU A 6 7.20 -38.76 23.12
N SER A 7 7.25 -38.21 24.35
CA SER A 7 7.00 -36.78 24.57
C SER A 7 8.15 -35.88 24.12
N ILE A 8 9.38 -36.37 24.11
CA ILE A 8 10.56 -35.60 23.74
C ILE A 8 10.66 -35.45 22.19
N LEU A 9 10.25 -36.49 21.43
CA LEU A 9 10.28 -36.44 19.98
C LEU A 9 9.24 -35.45 19.39
N ALA A 10 8.07 -35.33 20.01
CA ALA A 10 7.03 -34.41 19.57
C ALA A 10 7.41 -32.94 19.82
N LEU A 11 8.13 -32.64 20.90
CA LEU A 11 8.60 -31.28 21.22
C LEU A 11 9.72 -30.83 20.26
N THR A 12 10.62 -31.72 19.88
CA THR A 12 11.71 -31.41 18.94
C THR A 12 11.21 -31.17 17.52
N ALA A 13 10.21 -31.91 17.04
CA ALA A 13 9.61 -31.72 15.73
C ALA A 13 8.84 -30.38 15.62
N ALA A 14 8.12 -29.99 16.68
CA ALA A 14 7.42 -28.69 16.70
C ALA A 14 8.40 -27.52 16.75
N ALA A 15 9.50 -27.62 17.46
CA ALA A 15 10.54 -26.59 17.52
C ALA A 15 11.29 -26.46 16.18
N ALA A 16 11.60 -27.55 15.50
CA ALA A 16 12.23 -27.54 14.17
C ALA A 16 11.31 -26.91 13.13
N TYR A 17 10.02 -27.28 13.11
CA TYR A 17 9.03 -26.68 12.20
C TYR A 17 8.88 -25.17 12.41
N SER A 18 8.92 -24.70 13.66
CA SER A 18 8.86 -23.26 13.98
C SER A 18 10.13 -22.50 13.53
N GLN A 19 11.30 -23.13 13.58
CA GLN A 19 12.56 -22.55 13.13
C GLN A 19 12.62 -22.45 11.60
N ASP A 20 12.17 -23.49 10.88
CA ASP A 20 12.12 -23.49 9.41
C ASP A 20 11.17 -22.41 8.88
N VAL A 21 9.99 -22.24 9.48
CA VAL A 21 9.03 -21.20 9.11
C VAL A 21 9.62 -19.81 9.39
N LYS A 22 10.30 -19.64 10.52
CA LYS A 22 10.97 -18.38 10.88
C LYS A 22 12.08 -18.03 9.91
N ALA A 23 12.91 -19.00 9.55
CA ALA A 23 13.99 -18.82 8.57
C ALA A 23 13.44 -18.48 7.17
N ALA A 24 12.40 -19.17 6.70
CA ALA A 24 11.74 -18.89 5.44
C ALA A 24 11.13 -17.46 5.41
N LEU A 25 10.52 -17.04 6.50
CA LEU A 25 9.95 -15.71 6.62
C LEU A 25 11.02 -14.61 6.63
N GLN A 26 12.13 -14.83 7.36
CA GLN A 26 13.27 -13.92 7.38
C GLN A 26 13.93 -13.79 6.01
N GLN A 27 14.13 -14.89 5.30
CA GLN A 27 14.60 -14.87 3.92
C GLN A 27 13.68 -14.04 3.04
N LYS A 28 12.36 -14.22 3.18
CA LYS A 28 11.37 -13.48 2.38
C LYS A 28 11.41 -11.98 2.62
N ILE A 29 11.58 -11.55 3.88
CA ILE A 29 11.76 -10.13 4.22
C ILE A 29 13.05 -9.58 3.59
N GLY A 30 14.14 -10.35 3.58
CA GLY A 30 15.37 -9.98 2.89
C GLY A 30 15.17 -9.78 1.38
N GLU A 31 14.45 -10.71 0.72
CA GLU A 31 14.08 -10.60 -0.71
C GLU A 31 13.23 -9.35 -0.98
N ILE A 32 12.27 -9.03 -0.10
CA ILE A 32 11.45 -7.81 -0.19
C ILE A 32 12.34 -6.56 -0.16
N LYS A 33 13.22 -6.45 0.83
CA LYS A 33 14.12 -5.30 0.99
C LYS A 33 14.99 -5.08 -0.25
N GLN A 34 15.61 -6.14 -0.73
CA GLN A 34 16.47 -6.10 -1.92
C GLN A 34 15.67 -5.71 -3.17
N SER A 35 14.52 -6.32 -3.39
CA SER A 35 13.63 -6.03 -4.52
C SER A 35 13.16 -4.58 -4.55
N LEU A 36 12.75 -4.04 -3.40
CA LEU A 36 12.34 -2.64 -3.27
C LEU A 36 13.47 -1.67 -3.61
N ALA A 37 14.67 -1.91 -3.10
CA ALA A 37 15.84 -1.05 -3.35
C ALA A 37 16.27 -1.05 -4.82
N GLN A 38 16.40 -2.23 -5.43
CA GLN A 38 16.79 -2.37 -6.83
C GLN A 38 15.75 -1.75 -7.76
N ASN A 39 14.47 -2.01 -7.50
CA ASN A 39 13.38 -1.52 -8.32
C ASN A 39 13.27 0.01 -8.26
N LYS A 40 13.51 0.63 -7.10
CA LYS A 40 13.50 2.09 -6.96
C LYS A 40 14.51 2.76 -7.88
N ALA A 41 15.74 2.24 -7.94
CA ALA A 41 16.79 2.78 -8.82
C ALA A 41 16.40 2.71 -10.30
N GLN A 42 15.71 1.65 -10.72
CA GLN A 42 15.21 1.50 -12.09
C GLN A 42 14.04 2.46 -12.37
N GLN A 43 13.07 2.55 -11.45
CA GLN A 43 11.92 3.44 -11.58
C GLN A 43 12.32 4.91 -11.74
N MET A 44 13.39 5.36 -11.08
CA MET A 44 13.88 6.75 -11.18
C MET A 44 14.27 7.17 -12.60
N GLN A 45 14.43 6.23 -13.54
CA GLN A 45 14.76 6.51 -14.94
C GLN A 45 13.52 6.78 -15.81
N TYR A 46 12.32 6.64 -15.25
CA TYR A 46 11.08 6.71 -16.00
C TYR A 46 10.26 7.95 -15.66
N ALA A 47 9.60 8.47 -16.69
CA ALA A 47 8.43 9.33 -16.57
C ALA A 47 7.17 8.55 -16.97
N TRP A 48 6.00 8.97 -16.47
CA TRP A 48 4.71 8.30 -16.73
C TRP A 48 3.55 9.27 -16.57
N THR A 49 2.38 8.89 -17.06
CA THR A 49 1.13 9.60 -16.81
C THR A 49 0.36 8.96 -15.66
N GLU A 50 0.03 9.74 -14.62
CA GLU A 50 -0.90 9.35 -13.56
C GLU A 50 -2.29 9.89 -13.85
N THR A 51 -3.29 9.03 -13.92
CA THR A 51 -4.71 9.40 -13.91
C THR A 51 -5.24 9.18 -12.50
N THR A 52 -5.85 10.21 -11.91
CA THR A 52 -6.52 10.14 -10.60
C THR A 52 -8.02 10.36 -10.78
N GLU A 53 -8.82 9.42 -10.30
CA GLU A 53 -10.28 9.47 -10.29
C GLU A 53 -10.76 9.47 -8.85
N ILE A 54 -11.71 10.36 -8.54
CA ILE A 54 -12.33 10.46 -7.22
C ILE A 54 -13.82 10.22 -7.37
N ALA A 55 -14.31 9.17 -6.73
CA ALA A 55 -15.72 8.89 -6.59
C ALA A 55 -16.19 9.19 -5.16
N LEU A 56 -17.39 9.72 -5.03
CA LEU A 56 -18.08 9.97 -3.77
C LEU A 56 -19.47 9.35 -3.83
N LYS A 57 -19.77 8.45 -2.91
CA LYS A 57 -21.04 7.70 -2.86
C LYS A 57 -21.30 6.91 -4.16
N GLY A 58 -20.24 6.33 -4.72
CA GLY A 58 -20.31 5.57 -5.97
C GLY A 58 -20.43 6.40 -7.24
N GLU A 59 -20.49 7.73 -7.15
CA GLU A 59 -20.54 8.61 -8.31
C GLU A 59 -19.19 9.26 -8.58
N ASP A 60 -18.76 9.25 -9.84
CA ASP A 60 -17.53 9.94 -10.27
C ASP A 60 -17.69 11.45 -10.12
N LYS A 61 -16.81 12.06 -9.34
CA LYS A 61 -16.84 13.49 -9.05
C LYS A 61 -15.70 14.28 -9.71
N LYS A 62 -14.55 13.61 -9.91
CA LYS A 62 -13.38 14.29 -10.44
C LYS A 62 -12.43 13.30 -11.10
N ARG A 63 -11.93 13.67 -12.28
CA ARG A 63 -10.81 13.02 -12.95
C ARG A 63 -9.74 14.05 -13.27
N THR A 64 -8.48 13.72 -12.97
CA THR A 64 -7.33 14.56 -13.27
C THR A 64 -6.20 13.71 -13.81
N GLN A 65 -5.32 14.31 -14.62
CA GLN A 65 -4.12 13.67 -15.14
C GLN A 65 -2.90 14.53 -14.85
N ALA A 66 -1.78 13.88 -14.63
CA ALA A 66 -0.50 14.53 -14.44
C ALA A 66 0.63 13.73 -15.09
N ASP A 67 1.59 14.42 -15.66
CA ASP A 67 2.89 13.85 -16.00
C ASP A 67 3.73 13.77 -14.75
N CYS A 68 4.28 12.59 -14.51
CA CYS A 68 5.03 12.25 -13.31
C CYS A 68 6.45 11.84 -13.67
N ARG A 69 7.41 12.25 -12.83
CA ARG A 69 8.80 11.79 -12.89
C ARG A 69 9.44 11.87 -11.51
N TYR A 70 10.52 11.15 -11.30
CA TYR A 70 11.29 11.32 -10.07
C TYR A 70 12.21 12.55 -10.17
N GLY A 71 12.23 13.34 -9.10
CA GLY A 71 13.22 14.39 -8.90
C GLY A 71 14.57 13.82 -8.43
N PRO A 72 15.63 14.66 -8.37
CA PRO A 72 16.95 14.25 -7.89
C PRO A 72 16.96 13.75 -6.44
N ASP A 73 16.00 14.18 -5.64
CA ASP A 73 15.76 13.77 -4.26
C ASP A 73 14.99 12.43 -4.12
N GLY A 74 14.63 11.82 -5.26
CA GLY A 74 13.84 10.59 -5.32
C GLY A 74 12.36 10.76 -4.97
N THR A 75 11.87 12.01 -4.88
CA THR A 75 10.44 12.31 -4.75
C THR A 75 9.77 12.39 -6.12
N VAL A 76 8.47 12.05 -6.18
CA VAL A 76 7.71 12.16 -7.42
C VAL A 76 7.27 13.60 -7.65
N GLN A 77 7.72 14.19 -8.74
CA GLN A 77 7.28 15.48 -9.26
C GLN A 77 6.10 15.26 -10.18
N LYS A 78 5.05 16.09 -10.06
CA LYS A 78 3.83 15.99 -10.85
C LYS A 78 3.54 17.31 -11.55
N THR A 79 3.36 17.25 -12.88
CA THR A 79 2.93 18.37 -13.69
C THR A 79 1.51 18.10 -14.20
N PRO A 80 0.48 18.86 -13.79
CA PRO A 80 -0.89 18.66 -14.25
C PRO A 80 -1.00 18.72 -15.78
N ILE A 81 -1.76 17.80 -16.36
CA ILE A 81 -2.14 17.82 -17.79
C ILE A 81 -3.52 18.47 -17.90
N GLY A 82 -3.63 19.47 -18.76
CA GLY A 82 -4.87 20.22 -18.99
C GLY A 82 -5.10 21.38 -18.02
N THR A 83 -6.11 22.16 -18.30
CA THR A 83 -6.48 23.31 -17.46
C THR A 83 -7.41 22.86 -16.33
N PRO A 84 -7.11 23.12 -15.07
CA PRO A 84 -8.04 22.85 -13.99
C PRO A 84 -9.37 23.60 -14.24
N PRO A 85 -10.53 22.96 -14.01
CA PRO A 85 -11.80 23.66 -14.11
C PRO A 85 -11.81 24.83 -13.14
N PRO A 86 -12.36 26.00 -13.54
CA PRO A 86 -12.44 27.15 -12.67
C PRO A 86 -13.23 26.79 -11.41
N PRO A 87 -12.85 27.33 -10.24
CA PRO A 87 -13.59 27.09 -9.01
C PRO A 87 -15.05 27.55 -9.21
N PRO A 88 -16.05 26.76 -8.76
CA PRO A 88 -17.43 27.17 -8.86
C PRO A 88 -17.66 28.44 -8.05
N GLU A 89 -18.36 29.44 -8.63
CA GLU A 89 -18.74 30.64 -7.92
C GLU A 89 -19.69 30.31 -6.74
N ARG A 90 -19.22 30.48 -5.53
CA ARG A 90 -19.94 30.12 -4.31
C ARG A 90 -20.36 31.38 -3.56
N ARG A 91 -21.51 31.98 -3.94
CA ARG A 91 -22.05 33.18 -3.31
C ARG A 91 -23.24 32.87 -2.39
N GLY A 92 -23.43 33.66 -1.32
CA GLY A 92 -24.55 33.55 -0.40
C GLY A 92 -24.46 32.43 0.65
N LEU A 93 -25.53 32.24 1.43
CA LEU A 93 -25.61 31.25 2.53
C LEU A 93 -25.41 29.81 2.07
N LYS A 94 -25.99 29.44 0.93
CA LYS A 94 -25.80 28.12 0.32
C LYS A 94 -24.33 27.90 -0.05
N GLY A 95 -23.64 28.91 -0.57
CA GLY A 95 -22.22 28.88 -0.87
C GLY A 95 -21.36 28.60 0.37
N LYS A 96 -21.67 29.26 1.51
CA LYS A 96 -20.94 29.02 2.78
C LYS A 96 -21.10 27.57 3.28
N ILE A 97 -22.30 27.01 3.21
CA ILE A 97 -22.57 25.60 3.63
C ILE A 97 -21.80 24.62 2.73
N ILE A 98 -21.80 24.85 1.41
CA ILE A 98 -21.06 24.00 0.47
C ILE A 98 -19.56 24.11 0.73
N THR A 99 -19.03 25.32 0.96
CA THR A 99 -17.61 25.54 1.27
C THR A 99 -17.23 24.76 2.53
N LYS A 100 -17.99 24.88 3.61
CA LYS A 100 -17.72 24.14 4.86
C LYS A 100 -17.68 22.62 4.63
N LYS A 101 -18.63 22.05 3.89
CA LYS A 101 -18.62 20.60 3.57
C LYS A 101 -17.41 20.18 2.73
N VAL A 102 -16.97 21.02 1.80
CA VAL A 102 -15.77 20.76 0.99
C VAL A 102 -14.51 20.83 1.85
N ASP A 103 -14.42 21.80 2.76
CA ASP A 103 -13.28 21.93 3.67
C ASP A 103 -13.21 20.73 4.64
N GLU A 104 -14.34 20.32 5.23
CA GLU A 104 -14.43 19.11 6.07
C GLU A 104 -14.01 17.85 5.31
N MET A 105 -14.37 17.73 4.03
CA MET A 105 -13.98 16.61 3.20
C MET A 105 -12.49 16.64 2.88
N LYS A 106 -11.95 17.83 2.62
CA LYS A 106 -10.52 18.02 2.37
C LYS A 106 -9.71 17.66 3.61
N ASP A 107 -10.07 18.16 4.78
CA ASP A 107 -9.40 17.85 6.05
C ASP A 107 -9.43 16.32 6.33
N TYR A 108 -10.57 15.69 6.09
CA TYR A 108 -10.69 14.23 6.23
C TYR A 108 -9.73 13.51 5.29
N MET A 109 -9.66 13.88 4.00
CA MET A 109 -8.77 13.26 3.02
C MET A 109 -7.29 13.56 3.30
N ASP A 110 -6.95 14.73 3.83
CA ASP A 110 -5.58 15.05 4.24
C ASP A 110 -5.13 14.16 5.42
N ARG A 111 -6.03 13.85 6.35
CA ARG A 111 -5.79 12.91 7.45
C ARG A 111 -5.67 11.47 6.94
N VAL A 112 -6.54 11.03 6.03
CA VAL A 112 -6.42 9.72 5.36
C VAL A 112 -5.10 9.62 4.62
N GLY A 113 -4.71 10.66 3.88
CA GLY A 113 -3.42 10.72 3.19
C GLY A 113 -2.23 10.60 4.14
N SER A 114 -2.30 11.26 5.30
CA SER A 114 -1.28 11.19 6.35
C SER A 114 -1.21 9.79 6.99
N LEU A 115 -2.36 9.15 7.19
CA LEU A 115 -2.43 7.76 7.64
C LEU A 115 -1.75 6.82 6.64
N ILE A 116 -2.09 6.92 5.35
CA ILE A 116 -1.56 6.04 4.30
C ILE A 116 -0.04 6.19 4.11
N LYS A 117 0.52 7.37 4.31
CA LYS A 117 1.98 7.60 4.28
C LYS A 117 2.77 6.76 5.29
N ARG A 118 2.13 6.23 6.33
CA ARG A 118 2.75 5.30 7.30
C ARG A 118 2.92 3.89 6.73
N TYR A 119 2.27 3.57 5.63
CA TYR A 119 2.27 2.24 5.01
C TYR A 119 2.97 2.23 3.64
N VAL A 120 3.04 3.38 2.95
CA VAL A 120 3.53 3.45 1.55
C VAL A 120 4.56 4.56 1.37
N PRO A 121 5.77 4.21 0.90
CA PRO A 121 6.28 2.86 0.68
C PRO A 121 6.45 2.11 2.00
N PRO A 122 6.31 0.77 2.03
CA PRO A 122 6.56 0.01 3.25
C PRO A 122 8.00 0.21 3.72
N ASP A 123 8.16 0.58 4.99
CA ASP A 123 9.48 0.79 5.57
C ASP A 123 10.15 -0.58 5.86
N PRO A 124 11.34 -0.84 5.31
CA PRO A 124 12.06 -2.08 5.58
C PRO A 124 12.37 -2.31 7.06
N GLN A 125 12.52 -1.26 7.87
CA GLN A 125 12.77 -1.36 9.32
C GLN A 125 11.49 -1.78 10.06
N ASP A 126 10.33 -1.21 9.68
CA ASP A 126 9.04 -1.57 10.26
C ASP A 126 8.64 -3.02 9.89
N LEU A 127 8.96 -3.47 8.67
CA LEU A 127 8.79 -4.87 8.28
C LEU A 127 9.63 -5.81 9.16
N GLU A 128 10.88 -5.45 9.40
CA GLU A 128 11.78 -6.22 10.28
C GLU A 128 11.28 -6.22 11.73
N ALA A 129 10.90 -5.07 12.27
CA ALA A 129 10.38 -4.93 13.62
C ALA A 129 9.10 -5.78 13.81
N SER A 130 8.19 -5.75 12.86
CA SER A 130 6.97 -6.57 12.86
C SER A 130 7.29 -8.06 12.83
N PHE A 131 8.31 -8.46 12.06
CA PHE A 131 8.79 -9.84 12.02
C PHE A 131 9.37 -10.26 13.38
N GLN A 132 10.27 -9.46 13.97
CA GLN A 132 10.88 -9.76 15.27
C GLN A 132 9.84 -9.82 16.39
N ALA A 133 8.78 -9.03 16.28
CA ALA A 133 7.64 -9.05 17.22
C ALA A 133 6.69 -10.25 17.01
N GLY A 134 6.96 -11.14 16.05
CA GLY A 134 6.10 -12.29 15.74
C GLY A 134 4.75 -11.93 15.09
N LYS A 135 4.65 -10.73 14.51
CA LYS A 135 3.43 -10.21 13.88
C LYS A 135 3.37 -10.49 12.38
N ALA A 136 4.35 -11.20 11.82
CA ALA A 136 4.42 -11.59 10.42
C ALA A 136 4.00 -13.04 10.23
N MET A 137 3.15 -13.29 9.24
CA MET A 137 2.70 -14.63 8.85
C MET A 137 2.97 -14.86 7.36
N LEU A 138 3.56 -16.02 7.05
CA LEU A 138 3.81 -16.46 5.69
C LEU A 138 2.70 -17.43 5.25
N ASN A 139 2.11 -17.18 4.09
CA ASN A 139 1.26 -18.12 3.36
C ASN A 139 1.96 -18.53 2.06
N PRO A 140 2.77 -19.61 2.07
CA PRO A 140 3.57 -20.00 0.92
C PRO A 140 2.72 -20.38 -0.30
N GLY A 141 1.58 -21.03 -0.06
CA GLY A 141 0.66 -21.47 -1.12
C GLY A 141 0.07 -20.30 -1.92
N ALA A 142 -0.16 -19.17 -1.27
CA ALA A 142 -0.63 -17.95 -1.91
C ALA A 142 0.49 -16.97 -2.29
N GLY A 143 1.75 -17.27 -1.96
CA GLY A 143 2.87 -16.35 -2.16
C GLY A 143 2.73 -15.05 -1.34
N GLN A 144 2.14 -15.13 -0.15
CA GLN A 144 1.80 -13.94 0.64
C GLN A 144 2.60 -13.87 1.93
N VAL A 145 2.94 -12.64 2.31
CA VAL A 145 3.38 -12.28 3.67
C VAL A 145 2.37 -11.28 4.23
N MET A 146 1.83 -11.56 5.40
CA MET A 146 0.88 -10.70 6.09
C MET A 146 1.50 -10.22 7.40
N PHE A 147 1.34 -8.94 7.68
CA PHE A 147 1.72 -8.29 8.94
C PHE A 147 0.46 -7.80 9.64
N THR A 148 0.34 -8.10 10.92
CA THR A 148 -0.74 -7.60 11.80
C THR A 148 -0.19 -6.56 12.76
N ASP A 149 -1.01 -5.59 13.16
CA ASP A 149 -0.60 -4.48 14.03
C ASP A 149 0.69 -3.80 13.54
N TYR A 150 0.77 -3.53 12.23
CA TYR A 150 1.97 -3.01 11.57
C TYR A 150 2.28 -1.58 12.02
N ALA A 151 1.35 -0.66 11.84
CA ALA A 151 1.50 0.74 12.22
C ALA A 151 0.60 1.13 13.41
N LYS A 152 -0.46 0.38 13.67
CA LYS A 152 -1.36 0.53 14.82
C LYS A 152 -2.15 -0.75 15.10
N PRO A 153 -2.70 -0.91 16.32
CA PRO A 153 -3.46 -2.11 16.67
C PRO A 153 -4.63 -2.37 15.73
N GLY A 154 -4.79 -3.62 15.30
CA GLY A 154 -5.89 -4.08 14.45
C GLY A 154 -5.71 -3.84 12.95
N ASP A 155 -4.66 -3.16 12.52
CA ASP A 155 -4.37 -3.02 11.10
C ASP A 155 -3.72 -4.29 10.50
N LYS A 156 -3.72 -4.36 9.18
CA LYS A 156 -3.09 -5.45 8.42
C LYS A 156 -2.44 -4.92 7.17
N VAL A 157 -1.25 -5.43 6.89
CA VAL A 157 -0.53 -5.22 5.63
C VAL A 157 -0.29 -6.57 4.98
N THR A 158 -0.66 -6.73 3.72
CA THR A 158 -0.45 -7.97 2.97
C THR A 158 0.34 -7.68 1.71
N LEU A 159 1.45 -8.37 1.53
CA LEU A 159 2.28 -8.38 0.33
C LEU A 159 2.07 -9.70 -0.40
N THR A 160 1.75 -9.66 -1.69
CA THR A 160 1.65 -10.85 -2.54
C THR A 160 2.75 -10.79 -3.59
N PHE A 161 3.43 -11.91 -3.77
CA PHE A 161 4.54 -12.05 -4.71
C PHE A 161 4.16 -13.01 -5.84
N ASP A 162 4.68 -12.71 -7.01
CA ASP A 162 4.71 -13.68 -8.09
C ASP A 162 5.71 -14.79 -7.77
N SER A 163 5.29 -16.03 -7.87
CA SER A 163 6.12 -17.20 -7.49
C SER A 163 7.31 -17.41 -8.42
N ALA A 164 7.18 -17.06 -9.70
CA ALA A 164 8.21 -17.26 -10.72
C ALA A 164 9.24 -16.12 -10.71
N THR A 165 8.75 -14.87 -10.72
CA THR A 165 9.61 -13.68 -10.84
C THR A 165 10.06 -13.10 -9.50
N LYS A 166 9.44 -13.54 -8.39
CA LYS A 166 9.67 -13.01 -7.02
C LYS A 166 9.32 -11.52 -6.86
N LYS A 167 8.66 -10.93 -7.85
CA LYS A 167 8.23 -9.53 -7.80
C LYS A 167 6.94 -9.37 -7.02
N ILE A 168 6.74 -8.19 -6.45
CA ILE A 168 5.49 -7.84 -5.78
C ILE A 168 4.38 -7.73 -6.84
N ARG A 169 3.28 -8.46 -6.65
CA ARG A 169 2.05 -8.38 -7.46
C ARG A 169 1.01 -7.46 -6.85
N SER A 170 0.89 -7.48 -5.53
CA SER A 170 -0.05 -6.62 -4.84
C SER A 170 0.43 -6.25 -3.45
N PHE A 171 -0.02 -5.09 -3.00
CA PHE A 171 0.17 -4.57 -1.66
C PHE A 171 -1.19 -4.09 -1.15
N VAL A 172 -1.64 -4.67 -0.04
CA VAL A 172 -2.96 -4.37 0.52
C VAL A 172 -2.79 -3.90 1.95
N VAL A 173 -3.41 -2.77 2.28
CA VAL A 173 -3.54 -2.25 3.64
C VAL A 173 -5.01 -2.26 4.04
N ALA A 174 -5.30 -2.80 5.21
CA ALA A 174 -6.58 -2.66 5.89
C ALA A 174 -6.33 -1.97 7.23
N THR A 175 -6.85 -0.77 7.41
CA THR A 175 -6.65 0.06 8.60
C THR A 175 -7.90 0.90 8.89
N TYR A 176 -7.82 1.85 9.78
CA TYR A 176 -8.90 2.77 10.12
C TYR A 176 -8.32 4.15 10.46
N LEU A 177 -9.10 5.23 10.30
CA LEU A 177 -8.60 6.58 10.58
C LEU A 177 -8.60 6.86 12.10
N ASP A 178 -9.72 7.12 12.68
CA ASP A 178 -9.83 7.47 14.12
C ASP A 178 -10.34 6.30 14.96
N GLU A 179 -11.43 5.69 14.54
CA GLU A 179 -12.07 4.57 15.21
C GLU A 179 -12.12 3.34 14.30
N PRO A 180 -12.15 2.11 14.83
CA PRO A 180 -12.18 0.88 14.04
C PRO A 180 -13.30 0.80 13.00
N LYS A 181 -14.40 1.55 13.19
CA LYS A 181 -15.50 1.66 12.22
C LYS A 181 -15.19 2.59 11.04
N ASP A 182 -14.23 3.50 11.17
CA ASP A 182 -13.78 4.41 10.10
C ASP A 182 -12.72 3.70 9.24
N VAL A 183 -13.16 2.65 8.56
CA VAL A 183 -12.29 1.75 7.79
C VAL A 183 -11.68 2.49 6.60
N VAL A 184 -10.37 2.32 6.46
CA VAL A 184 -9.59 2.78 5.31
C VAL A 184 -8.86 1.58 4.72
N THR A 185 -9.03 1.34 3.41
CA THR A 185 -8.30 0.29 2.70
C THR A 185 -7.51 0.88 1.54
N LEU A 186 -6.32 0.34 1.31
CA LEU A 186 -5.50 0.65 0.15
C LEU A 186 -5.17 -0.65 -0.55
N ASN A 187 -5.48 -0.73 -1.86
CA ASN A 187 -5.10 -1.85 -2.71
C ASN A 187 -4.19 -1.31 -3.82
N VAL A 188 -2.98 -1.84 -3.91
CA VAL A 188 -2.03 -1.52 -4.97
C VAL A 188 -1.78 -2.77 -5.79
N SER A 189 -2.04 -2.70 -7.09
CA SER A 189 -1.68 -3.73 -8.06
C SER A 189 -0.42 -3.30 -8.79
N PHE A 190 0.50 -4.23 -8.98
CA PHE A 190 1.77 -4.00 -9.66
C PHE A 190 1.82 -4.72 -11.00
N ASN A 191 2.51 -4.10 -11.94
CA ASN A 191 2.85 -4.67 -13.23
C ASN A 191 4.34 -4.45 -13.51
N SER A 192 4.88 -5.07 -14.56
CA SER A 192 6.29 -4.93 -14.95
C SER A 192 6.43 -4.35 -16.34
N LEU A 193 7.37 -3.42 -16.50
CA LEU A 193 7.80 -2.93 -17.81
C LEU A 193 8.64 -4.00 -18.54
N PRO A 194 8.87 -3.85 -19.85
CA PRO A 194 9.64 -4.82 -20.64
C PRO A 194 11.05 -5.09 -20.12
N ASP A 195 11.70 -4.10 -19.48
CA ASP A 195 13.02 -4.27 -18.84
C ASP A 195 12.95 -4.91 -17.47
N GLY A 196 11.76 -5.29 -17.04
CA GLY A 196 11.54 -5.92 -15.76
C GLY A 196 11.32 -4.95 -14.59
N THR A 197 11.34 -3.64 -14.79
CA THR A 197 11.01 -2.67 -13.75
C THR A 197 9.59 -2.85 -13.27
N ASN A 198 9.40 -3.08 -11.97
CA ASN A 198 8.08 -3.25 -11.36
C ASN A 198 7.50 -1.88 -11.00
N PHE A 199 6.24 -1.64 -11.28
CA PHE A 199 5.58 -0.36 -10.99
C PHE A 199 4.15 -0.58 -10.46
N ALA A 200 3.67 0.37 -9.66
CA ALA A 200 2.27 0.40 -9.24
C ALA A 200 1.40 0.80 -10.44
N GLU A 201 0.65 -0.15 -11.00
CA GLU A 201 -0.24 0.09 -12.13
C GLU A 201 -1.51 0.78 -11.68
N THR A 202 -2.17 0.19 -10.67
CA THR A 202 -3.41 0.72 -10.12
C THR A 202 -3.34 0.78 -8.60
N THR A 203 -3.80 1.90 -8.05
CA THR A 203 -3.95 2.10 -6.61
C THR A 203 -5.39 2.50 -6.32
N VAL A 204 -6.08 1.74 -5.47
CA VAL A 204 -7.45 2.04 -5.03
C VAL A 204 -7.46 2.27 -3.54
N LEU A 205 -7.80 3.47 -3.14
CA LEU A 205 -8.01 3.88 -1.75
C LEU A 205 -9.51 4.01 -1.49
N ASN A 206 -10.02 3.31 -0.47
CA ASN A 206 -11.39 3.49 0.01
C ASN A 206 -11.37 4.03 1.43
N ALA A 207 -12.16 5.06 1.69
CA ALA A 207 -12.40 5.65 3.00
C ALA A 207 -13.91 5.60 3.28
N THR A 208 -14.31 4.56 4.03
CA THR A 208 -15.73 4.13 4.09
C THR A 208 -16.62 5.10 4.86
N ALA A 209 -16.12 5.77 5.90
CA ALA A 209 -16.91 6.72 6.69
C ALA A 209 -17.44 7.91 5.89
N LYS A 210 -16.80 8.25 4.78
CA LYS A 210 -17.25 9.31 3.86
C LYS A 210 -17.64 8.77 2.48
N GLU A 211 -17.65 7.46 2.30
CA GLU A 211 -17.95 6.79 1.03
C GLU A 211 -17.10 7.34 -0.13
N ILE A 212 -15.81 7.60 0.14
CA ILE A 212 -14.85 8.09 -0.84
C ILE A 212 -14.04 6.94 -1.38
N GLN A 213 -13.89 6.91 -2.71
CA GLN A 213 -12.92 6.09 -3.41
C GLN A 213 -11.99 6.99 -4.23
N VAL A 214 -10.69 6.74 -4.13
CA VAL A 214 -9.68 7.37 -4.99
C VAL A 214 -8.97 6.26 -5.75
N THR A 215 -9.09 6.31 -7.07
CA THR A 215 -8.37 5.39 -7.97
C THR A 215 -7.27 6.15 -8.69
N LYS A 216 -6.05 5.63 -8.64
CA LYS A 216 -4.91 6.11 -9.43
C LYS A 216 -4.47 5.02 -10.39
N THR A 217 -4.28 5.39 -11.65
CA THR A 217 -3.74 4.51 -12.68
C THR A 217 -2.51 5.15 -13.30
N ASN A 218 -1.41 4.42 -13.32
CA ASN A 218 -0.16 4.86 -13.93
C ASN A 218 0.03 4.14 -15.28
N SER A 219 0.32 4.91 -16.32
CA SER A 219 0.46 4.41 -17.70
C SER A 219 1.45 5.24 -18.50
N GLY A 220 1.78 4.80 -19.73
CA GLY A 220 2.60 5.58 -20.63
C GLY A 220 4.04 5.77 -20.18
N TYR A 221 4.63 4.75 -19.51
CA TYR A 221 6.01 4.80 -19.04
C TYR A 221 7.01 4.95 -20.18
N HIS A 222 7.94 5.90 -20.05
CA HIS A 222 9.03 6.18 -21.00
C HIS A 222 10.26 6.71 -20.26
N LYS A 223 11.46 6.54 -20.86
CA LYS A 223 12.75 7.07 -20.37
C LYS A 223 13.06 8.41 -21.00
#